data_a4312bebe6c02972d63b79e309f95fa8
#
_entry.id   a4312bebe6c02972d63b79e309f95fa8
#
_cell.length_a   1.000
_cell.length_b   1.000
_cell.length_c   1.000
_cell.angle_alpha   90.00
_cell.angle_beta   90.00
_cell.angle_gamma   90.00
#
_symmetry.space_group_name_H-M   'P 1'
#
loop_
_entity.id
_entity.type
_entity.pdbx_description
1 polymer ?
#
loop_
_entity_poly.entity_id
_entity_poly.type
_entity_poly.pdbx_seq_one_letter_code
_entity_poly.pdbx_strand_id
1 'polypeptide(L)'
;MNKDWSEKNKEMQALIGKAATLADGISVLIDLRNDLLTQISYIVYGYPSEAFYQMPFAGAAGYHSKTLAYSMWHIFRIEDIVAHTLIGGDDQVFFAGGWQEKTGSPIITTGNELKGEEIAEFSKALDAKALFEYCKAVKESTDALLQSLSYADLKRKFSEVDKNRVKESRCVSDDSDAVWLIDYWCEKDIRGLIKMPFSRHWIMHIEAMCRIKDKLCSIARKGADPIARCGLSCRHCFLREWFGGCRTAYNTCSDALNSPDRVCPNTSCCAGKGIDGCYECDEMKDCKKGFYAYDDIEAIKAMAMFIRKYGKKELLKTMDRLHEKYEFDKIQEVLGNELCEGLKILESNRG
;
A
#
# COMPACT_ATOMS: atom_id res chain seq x y z
N MET A 1 -0.52 12.25 7.93
CA MET A 1 0.86 11.77 7.71
C MET A 1 1.13 10.66 8.71
N ASN A 2 1.63 9.52 8.25
CA ASN A 2 2.03 8.42 9.12
C ASN A 2 3.10 8.93 10.09
N LYS A 3 2.87 8.76 11.40
CA LYS A 3 3.73 9.34 12.45
C LYS A 3 5.14 8.73 12.40
N ASP A 4 5.23 7.42 12.28
CA ASP A 4 6.49 6.69 12.30
C ASP A 4 7.38 7.06 11.09
N TRP A 5 6.80 7.14 9.89
CA TRP A 5 7.52 7.60 8.70
C TRP A 5 7.99 9.04 8.82
N SER A 6 7.16 9.90 9.41
CA SER A 6 7.51 11.29 9.66
C SER A 6 8.66 11.44 10.68
N GLU A 7 8.66 10.63 11.72
CA GLU A 7 9.71 10.60 12.74
C GLU A 7 11.03 10.08 12.17
N LYS A 8 11.02 8.91 11.48
CA LYS A 8 12.21 8.39 10.76
C LYS A 8 12.77 9.41 9.76
N ASN A 9 11.92 10.09 9.02
CA ASN A 9 12.36 11.11 8.06
C ASN A 9 13.01 12.32 8.73
N LYS A 10 12.52 12.76 9.89
CA LYS A 10 13.13 13.85 10.68
C LYS A 10 14.47 13.42 11.27
N GLU A 11 14.55 12.23 11.83
CA GLU A 11 15.76 11.63 12.36
C GLU A 11 16.85 11.54 11.29
N MET A 12 16.53 10.94 10.14
CA MET A 12 17.42 10.87 9.00
C MET A 12 17.97 12.24 8.62
N GLN A 13 17.10 13.26 8.49
CA GLN A 13 17.53 14.61 8.12
C GLN A 13 18.48 15.26 9.12
N ALA A 14 18.31 14.97 10.41
CA ALA A 14 19.20 15.45 11.46
C ALA A 14 20.57 14.75 11.38
N LEU A 15 20.59 13.44 11.18
CA LEU A 15 21.80 12.61 11.15
C LEU A 15 22.66 12.89 9.91
N ILE A 16 22.10 13.00 8.71
CA ILE A 16 22.86 13.31 7.48
C ILE A 16 23.43 14.74 7.49
N GLY A 17 23.04 15.57 8.45
CA GLY A 17 23.57 16.92 8.64
C GLY A 17 25.00 17.00 9.12
N LYS A 18 25.57 15.90 9.68
CA LYS A 18 26.89 15.83 10.30
C LYS A 18 27.69 14.68 9.73
N ALA A 19 29.01 14.88 9.55
CA ALA A 19 29.90 13.84 9.03
C ALA A 19 29.97 12.60 9.94
N ALA A 20 29.98 12.80 11.24
CA ALA A 20 30.10 11.72 12.22
C ALA A 20 28.89 10.79 12.30
N THR A 21 27.70 11.24 11.83
CA THR A 21 26.43 10.49 11.89
C THR A 21 25.84 10.22 10.51
N LEU A 22 26.61 10.44 9.43
CA LEU A 22 26.11 10.22 8.07
C LEU A 22 25.69 8.77 7.85
N ALA A 23 26.51 7.81 8.24
CA ALA A 23 26.22 6.38 8.06
C ALA A 23 24.93 5.97 8.77
N ASP A 24 24.72 6.46 10.00
CA ASP A 24 23.49 6.21 10.76
C ASP A 24 22.27 6.83 10.05
N GLY A 25 22.42 8.06 9.53
CA GLY A 25 21.37 8.73 8.78
C GLY A 25 20.99 8.01 7.48
N ILE A 26 21.97 7.46 6.77
CA ILE A 26 21.70 6.62 5.57
C ILE A 26 21.02 5.31 5.98
N SER A 27 21.41 4.69 7.09
CA SER A 27 20.75 3.49 7.61
C SER A 27 19.27 3.75 7.91
N VAL A 28 18.96 4.84 8.65
CA VAL A 28 17.57 5.24 8.95
C VAL A 28 16.78 5.51 7.66
N LEU A 29 17.40 6.11 6.63
CA LEU A 29 16.76 6.31 5.33
C LEU A 29 16.41 4.98 4.65
N ILE A 30 17.34 4.04 4.62
CA ILE A 30 17.13 2.72 4.02
C ILE A 30 16.00 1.97 4.74
N ASP A 31 15.97 2.02 6.07
CA ASP A 31 14.88 1.42 6.86
C ASP A 31 13.52 2.05 6.54
N LEU A 32 13.46 3.38 6.44
CA LEU A 32 12.24 4.07 6.01
C LEU A 32 11.80 3.63 4.61
N ARG A 33 12.73 3.52 3.67
CA ARG A 33 12.47 3.08 2.28
C ARG A 33 12.01 1.62 2.23
N ASN A 34 12.51 0.76 3.11
CA ASN A 34 12.04 -0.62 3.26
C ASN A 34 10.59 -0.67 3.74
N ASP A 35 10.23 0.12 4.76
CA ASP A 35 8.86 0.22 5.26
C ASP A 35 7.91 0.69 4.14
N LEU A 36 8.30 1.74 3.41
CA LEU A 36 7.51 2.32 2.34
C LEU A 36 7.33 1.35 1.15
N LEU A 37 8.39 0.64 0.75
CA LEU A 37 8.30 -0.38 -0.30
C LEU A 37 7.41 -1.56 0.11
N THR A 38 7.45 -1.93 1.40
CA THR A 38 6.56 -2.95 1.96
C THR A 38 5.08 -2.56 1.82
N GLN A 39 4.73 -1.28 2.03
CA GLN A 39 3.36 -0.82 1.79
C GLN A 39 2.95 -0.97 0.32
N ILE A 40 3.85 -0.64 -0.62
CA ILE A 40 3.60 -0.85 -2.05
C ILE A 40 3.38 -2.34 -2.33
N SER A 41 4.19 -3.23 -1.75
CA SER A 41 4.07 -4.68 -1.95
C SER A 41 2.70 -5.20 -1.51
N TYR A 42 2.18 -4.76 -0.37
CA TYR A 42 0.84 -5.12 0.08
C TYR A 42 -0.25 -4.69 -0.91
N ILE A 43 -0.08 -3.52 -1.53
CA ILE A 43 -1.00 -3.04 -2.57
C ILE A 43 -0.88 -3.94 -3.82
N VAL A 44 0.32 -4.16 -4.32
CA VAL A 44 0.55 -4.90 -5.59
C VAL A 44 0.05 -6.35 -5.50
N TYR A 45 0.27 -7.00 -4.38
CA TYR A 45 -0.13 -8.40 -4.21
C TYR A 45 -1.54 -8.58 -3.62
N GLY A 46 -2.12 -7.55 -3.05
CA GLY A 46 -3.44 -7.62 -2.40
C GLY A 46 -4.61 -7.11 -3.25
N TYR A 47 -4.34 -6.47 -4.40
CA TYR A 47 -5.37 -5.79 -5.19
C TYR A 47 -5.46 -6.32 -6.62
N PRO A 48 -6.66 -6.35 -7.22
CA PRO A 48 -6.84 -6.74 -8.62
C PRO A 48 -6.26 -5.68 -9.56
N SER A 49 -5.94 -6.07 -10.79
CA SER A 49 -5.32 -5.19 -11.78
C SER A 49 -6.12 -3.91 -12.05
N GLU A 50 -7.43 -4.00 -11.99
CA GLU A 50 -8.34 -2.86 -12.20
C GLU A 50 -8.17 -1.75 -11.16
N ALA A 51 -7.71 -2.08 -9.96
CA ALA A 51 -7.46 -1.09 -8.92
C ALA A 51 -6.36 -0.09 -9.30
N PHE A 52 -5.41 -0.52 -10.13
CA PHE A 52 -4.20 0.25 -10.41
C PHE A 52 -4.42 1.44 -11.34
N TYR A 53 -5.50 1.44 -12.11
CA TYR A 53 -5.85 2.54 -13.01
C TYR A 53 -7.13 3.30 -12.61
N GLN A 54 -7.75 2.95 -11.48
CA GLN A 54 -8.91 3.69 -10.97
C GLN A 54 -8.49 4.98 -10.27
N MET A 55 -9.30 6.03 -10.45
CA MET A 55 -9.13 7.36 -9.85
C MET A 55 -10.32 7.70 -8.94
N PRO A 56 -10.41 7.12 -7.72
CA PRO A 56 -11.57 7.32 -6.84
C PRO A 56 -11.69 8.75 -6.29
N PHE A 57 -10.68 9.58 -6.50
CA PHE A 57 -10.61 11.00 -6.15
C PHE A 57 -10.35 11.89 -7.37
N ALA A 58 -10.87 11.52 -8.54
CA ALA A 58 -10.74 12.35 -9.74
C ALA A 58 -11.24 13.78 -9.47
N GLY A 59 -10.46 14.78 -9.90
CA GLY A 59 -10.75 16.19 -9.68
C GLY A 59 -10.43 16.75 -8.27
N ALA A 60 -9.97 15.93 -7.32
CA ALA A 60 -9.51 16.41 -6.04
C ALA A 60 -8.13 17.10 -6.16
N ALA A 61 -7.84 18.04 -5.27
CA ALA A 61 -6.51 18.61 -5.14
C ALA A 61 -5.56 17.63 -4.42
N GLY A 62 -4.29 17.55 -4.89
CA GLY A 62 -3.23 16.80 -4.22
C GLY A 62 -2.92 15.43 -4.85
N TYR A 63 -2.00 14.69 -4.21
CA TYR A 63 -1.40 13.47 -4.75
C TYR A 63 -2.38 12.31 -4.90
N HIS A 64 -3.46 12.26 -4.11
CA HIS A 64 -4.48 11.21 -4.17
C HIS A 64 -5.45 11.36 -5.36
N SER A 65 -5.37 12.44 -6.15
CA SER A 65 -6.10 12.58 -7.43
C SER A 65 -5.48 11.77 -8.57
N LYS A 66 -4.53 10.91 -8.28
CA LYS A 66 -3.82 10.04 -9.22
C LYS A 66 -4.29 8.59 -9.08
N THR A 67 -3.67 7.68 -9.83
CA THR A 67 -3.86 6.23 -9.70
C THR A 67 -2.76 5.60 -8.86
N LEU A 68 -2.93 4.32 -8.48
CA LEU A 68 -1.88 3.56 -7.79
C LEU A 68 -0.66 3.35 -8.70
N ALA A 69 -0.88 2.93 -9.97
CA ALA A 69 0.21 2.67 -10.90
C ALA A 69 0.98 3.94 -11.28
N TYR A 70 0.26 5.05 -11.52
CA TYR A 70 0.92 6.34 -11.76
C TYR A 70 1.82 6.74 -10.59
N SER A 71 1.34 6.61 -9.35
CA SER A 71 2.13 7.01 -8.18
C SER A 71 3.40 6.18 -8.04
N MET A 72 3.33 4.86 -8.29
CA MET A 72 4.51 3.99 -8.34
C MET A 72 5.47 4.44 -9.45
N TRP A 73 4.97 4.61 -10.67
CA TRP A 73 5.76 5.08 -11.80
C TRP A 73 6.48 6.38 -11.48
N HIS A 74 5.73 7.38 -11.05
CA HIS A 74 6.22 8.73 -10.82
C HIS A 74 7.34 8.79 -9.77
N ILE A 75 7.15 8.09 -8.63
CA ILE A 75 8.17 8.03 -7.58
C ILE A 75 9.49 7.50 -8.15
N PHE A 76 9.42 6.33 -8.79
CA PHE A 76 10.63 5.60 -9.15
C PHE A 76 11.27 6.10 -10.45
N ARG A 77 10.50 6.69 -11.38
CA ARG A 77 11.10 7.39 -12.53
C ARG A 77 11.88 8.62 -12.09
N ILE A 78 11.32 9.45 -11.21
CA ILE A 78 12.04 10.59 -10.65
C ILE A 78 13.32 10.13 -9.94
N GLU A 79 13.21 9.09 -9.12
CA GLU A 79 14.37 8.58 -8.38
C GLU A 79 15.45 8.07 -9.30
N ASP A 80 15.10 7.27 -10.30
CA ASP A 80 16.04 6.69 -11.26
C ASP A 80 16.78 7.78 -12.05
N ILE A 81 16.06 8.80 -12.54
CA ILE A 81 16.65 9.93 -13.25
C ILE A 81 17.61 10.71 -12.32
N VAL A 82 17.18 11.00 -11.10
CA VAL A 82 18.00 11.78 -10.16
C VAL A 82 19.21 11.00 -9.67
N ALA A 83 19.04 9.73 -9.35
CA ALA A 83 20.14 8.88 -8.87
C ALA A 83 21.19 8.65 -9.95
N HIS A 84 20.77 8.24 -11.14
CA HIS A 84 21.67 7.80 -12.19
C HIS A 84 22.07 8.93 -13.15
N THR A 85 21.09 9.59 -13.79
CA THR A 85 21.44 10.65 -14.76
C THR A 85 22.08 11.87 -14.09
N LEU A 86 21.56 12.29 -12.92
CA LEU A 86 22.01 13.55 -12.29
C LEU A 86 23.18 13.33 -11.32
N ILE A 87 23.07 12.39 -10.37
CA ILE A 87 24.09 12.17 -9.34
C ILE A 87 25.22 11.26 -9.85
N GLY A 88 24.90 10.08 -10.34
CA GLY A 88 25.87 9.09 -10.80
C GLY A 88 26.53 9.48 -12.11
N GLY A 89 25.77 10.03 -13.04
CA GLY A 89 26.22 10.28 -14.42
C GLY A 89 26.36 8.98 -15.21
N ASP A 90 25.59 7.96 -14.85
CA ASP A 90 25.56 6.61 -15.40
C ASP A 90 24.18 6.28 -16.00
N ASP A 91 24.03 5.05 -16.49
CA ASP A 91 22.79 4.60 -17.13
C ASP A 91 21.68 4.38 -16.11
N GLN A 92 20.50 4.89 -16.43
CA GLN A 92 19.29 4.64 -15.64
C GLN A 92 18.96 3.14 -15.59
N VAL A 93 18.54 2.66 -14.43
CA VAL A 93 18.02 1.29 -14.23
C VAL A 93 16.95 0.96 -15.26
N PHE A 94 16.10 1.94 -15.59
CA PHE A 94 15.02 1.81 -16.56
C PHE A 94 15.49 1.31 -17.92
N PHE A 95 16.52 1.91 -18.47
CA PHE A 95 17.07 1.54 -19.78
C PHE A 95 17.95 0.30 -19.69
N ALA A 96 18.87 0.26 -18.73
CA ALA A 96 19.78 -0.87 -18.54
C ALA A 96 19.04 -2.20 -18.32
N GLY A 97 17.89 -2.17 -17.66
CA GLY A 97 17.08 -3.35 -17.37
C GLY A 97 15.99 -3.64 -18.42
N GLY A 98 15.82 -2.83 -19.47
CA GLY A 98 14.75 -2.99 -20.46
C GLY A 98 13.35 -2.85 -19.85
N TRP A 99 13.21 -1.98 -18.85
CA TRP A 99 11.97 -1.87 -18.08
C TRP A 99 10.81 -1.22 -18.84
N GLN A 100 11.07 -0.50 -19.92
CA GLN A 100 10.01 0.04 -20.76
C GLN A 100 9.14 -1.08 -21.33
N GLU A 101 9.77 -2.08 -21.94
CA GLU A 101 9.07 -3.23 -22.52
C GLU A 101 8.42 -4.09 -21.42
N LYS A 102 9.18 -4.40 -20.35
CA LYS A 102 8.69 -5.24 -19.24
C LYS A 102 7.45 -4.67 -18.54
N THR A 103 7.42 -3.35 -18.34
CA THR A 103 6.29 -2.67 -17.67
C THR A 103 5.17 -2.31 -18.64
N GLY A 104 5.40 -2.36 -19.96
CA GLY A 104 4.46 -1.91 -20.97
C GLY A 104 4.30 -0.38 -21.03
N SER A 105 5.29 0.37 -20.51
CA SER A 105 5.15 1.82 -20.42
C SER A 105 5.20 2.51 -21.79
N PRO A 106 4.17 3.31 -22.16
CA PRO A 106 4.18 4.10 -23.38
C PRO A 106 5.06 5.36 -23.30
N ILE A 107 5.54 5.72 -22.11
CA ILE A 107 6.38 6.90 -21.88
C ILE A 107 7.69 6.52 -21.19
N ILE A 108 8.69 7.41 -21.29
CA ILE A 108 9.96 7.31 -20.57
C ILE A 108 10.14 8.42 -19.54
N THR A 109 9.20 9.35 -19.49
CA THR A 109 9.22 10.56 -18.67
C THR A 109 8.73 10.29 -17.24
N THR A 110 8.77 11.32 -16.41
CA THR A 110 8.24 11.27 -15.03
C THR A 110 6.71 11.19 -14.96
N GLY A 111 6.00 11.45 -16.07
CA GLY A 111 4.56 11.50 -16.15
C GLY A 111 3.93 12.78 -15.60
N ASN A 112 4.72 13.82 -15.25
CA ASN A 112 4.19 15.09 -14.75
C ASN A 112 3.28 15.81 -15.76
N GLU A 113 3.51 15.59 -17.03
CA GLU A 113 2.74 16.13 -18.16
C GLU A 113 1.32 15.54 -18.25
N LEU A 114 1.08 14.36 -17.68
CA LEU A 114 -0.20 13.65 -17.78
C LEU A 114 -1.27 14.29 -16.88
N LYS A 115 -2.49 14.48 -17.43
CA LYS A 115 -3.61 15.14 -16.76
C LYS A 115 -4.90 14.33 -16.88
N GLY A 116 -5.73 14.40 -15.84
CA GLY A 116 -7.07 13.84 -15.85
C GLY A 116 -7.10 12.37 -16.28
N GLU A 117 -7.86 12.07 -17.32
CA GLU A 117 -8.04 10.72 -17.84
C GLU A 117 -6.77 10.12 -18.46
N GLU A 118 -5.83 10.94 -18.95
CA GLU A 118 -4.54 10.46 -19.48
C GLU A 118 -3.77 9.65 -18.44
N ILE A 119 -3.90 10.01 -17.15
CA ILE A 119 -3.27 9.28 -16.04
C ILE A 119 -3.87 7.86 -15.91
N ALA A 120 -5.19 7.72 -16.07
CA ALA A 120 -5.85 6.42 -15.98
C ALA A 120 -5.49 5.55 -17.19
N GLU A 121 -5.50 6.10 -18.39
CA GLU A 121 -5.12 5.39 -19.62
C GLU A 121 -3.65 4.96 -19.61
N PHE A 122 -2.75 5.84 -19.19
CA PHE A 122 -1.36 5.49 -18.96
C PHE A 122 -1.23 4.33 -17.96
N SER A 123 -1.92 4.42 -16.83
CA SER A 123 -1.86 3.41 -15.77
C SER A 123 -2.42 2.06 -16.21
N LYS A 124 -3.41 2.05 -17.10
CA LYS A 124 -4.03 0.85 -17.65
C LYS A 124 -3.08 0.09 -18.59
N ALA A 125 -2.15 0.80 -19.24
CA ALA A 125 -1.14 0.18 -20.08
C ALA A 125 -0.04 -0.54 -19.28
N LEU A 126 0.12 -0.22 -17.99
CA LEU A 126 1.20 -0.74 -17.16
C LEU A 126 0.88 -2.13 -16.58
N ASP A 127 1.84 -3.05 -16.62
CA ASP A 127 1.85 -4.23 -15.76
C ASP A 127 2.29 -3.85 -14.35
N ALA A 128 1.37 -3.91 -13.39
CA ALA A 128 1.62 -3.48 -12.01
C ALA A 128 2.69 -4.33 -11.29
N LYS A 129 2.81 -5.62 -11.63
CA LYS A 129 3.83 -6.51 -11.03
C LYS A 129 5.20 -6.22 -11.61
N ALA A 130 5.31 -6.11 -12.93
CA ALA A 130 6.56 -5.72 -13.58
C ALA A 130 7.01 -4.31 -13.14
N LEU A 131 6.06 -3.37 -12.99
CA LEU A 131 6.33 -2.05 -12.44
C LEU A 131 6.88 -2.14 -11.01
N PHE A 132 6.36 -3.03 -10.17
CA PHE A 132 6.88 -3.22 -8.82
C PHE A 132 8.30 -3.82 -8.82
N GLU A 133 8.61 -4.73 -9.74
CA GLU A 133 9.99 -5.24 -9.92
C GLU A 133 10.95 -4.11 -10.32
N TYR A 134 10.51 -3.22 -11.23
CA TYR A 134 11.27 -2.00 -11.54
C TYR A 134 11.49 -1.13 -10.31
N CYS A 135 10.45 -0.89 -9.50
CA CYS A 135 10.57 -0.13 -8.25
C CYS A 135 11.63 -0.71 -7.31
N LYS A 136 11.67 -2.04 -7.18
CA LYS A 136 12.69 -2.73 -6.38
C LYS A 136 14.10 -2.53 -6.93
N ALA A 137 14.27 -2.70 -8.24
CA ALA A 137 15.56 -2.54 -8.89
C ALA A 137 16.10 -1.12 -8.74
N VAL A 138 15.25 -0.09 -8.90
CA VAL A 138 15.64 1.31 -8.68
C VAL A 138 16.03 1.54 -7.23
N LYS A 139 15.22 1.04 -6.27
CA LYS A 139 15.53 1.18 -4.85
C LYS A 139 16.89 0.56 -4.50
N GLU A 140 17.14 -0.67 -4.96
CA GLU A 140 18.41 -1.36 -4.69
C GLU A 140 19.60 -0.57 -5.22
N SER A 141 19.52 -0.10 -6.45
CA SER A 141 20.58 0.69 -7.08
C SER A 141 20.79 2.03 -6.36
N THR A 142 19.71 2.74 -6.02
CA THR A 142 19.79 4.00 -5.27
C THR A 142 20.33 3.78 -3.85
N ASP A 143 19.94 2.72 -3.15
CA ASP A 143 20.46 2.42 -1.81
C ASP A 143 21.98 2.17 -1.84
N ALA A 144 22.48 1.47 -2.86
CA ALA A 144 23.92 1.28 -3.07
C ALA A 144 24.65 2.62 -3.33
N LEU A 145 24.06 3.49 -4.17
CA LEU A 145 24.58 4.83 -4.39
C LEU A 145 24.64 5.63 -3.07
N LEU A 146 23.55 5.65 -2.30
CA LEU A 146 23.45 6.39 -1.05
C LEU A 146 24.50 5.93 -0.03
N GLN A 147 24.75 4.63 0.07
CA GLN A 147 25.77 4.04 0.95
C GLN A 147 27.19 4.38 0.53
N SER A 148 27.43 4.66 -0.75
CA SER A 148 28.75 5.02 -1.29
C SER A 148 29.13 6.50 -1.06
N LEU A 149 28.14 7.36 -0.75
CA LEU A 149 28.34 8.80 -0.64
C LEU A 149 29.13 9.18 0.63
N SER A 150 30.18 9.95 0.46
CA SER A 150 30.86 10.64 1.56
C SER A 150 30.12 11.92 1.98
N TYR A 151 30.47 12.43 3.16
CA TYR A 151 29.90 13.71 3.62
C TYR A 151 30.28 14.89 2.71
N ALA A 152 31.43 14.83 2.04
CA ALA A 152 31.84 15.84 1.07
C ALA A 152 30.93 15.82 -0.18
N ASP A 153 30.58 14.61 -0.66
CA ASP A 153 29.68 14.44 -1.81
C ASP A 153 28.31 15.04 -1.57
N LEU A 154 27.79 15.00 -0.33
CA LEU A 154 26.49 15.59 0.01
C LEU A 154 26.39 17.09 -0.29
N LYS A 155 27.51 17.80 -0.38
CA LYS A 155 27.58 19.24 -0.65
C LYS A 155 27.77 19.55 -2.13
N ARG A 156 27.94 18.52 -2.96
CA ARG A 156 28.14 18.71 -4.41
C ARG A 156 26.92 19.40 -5.01
N LYS A 157 27.21 20.49 -5.75
CA LYS A 157 26.26 21.21 -6.59
C LYS A 157 26.35 20.68 -8.00
N PHE A 158 25.30 20.89 -8.77
CA PHE A 158 25.23 20.46 -10.16
C PHE A 158 25.61 21.61 -11.11
N SER A 159 26.33 21.25 -12.15
CA SER A 159 26.78 22.17 -13.20
C SER A 159 25.78 22.22 -14.34
N GLU A 160 25.98 23.17 -15.27
CA GLU A 160 25.21 23.20 -16.53
C GLU A 160 25.39 21.92 -17.36
N VAL A 161 26.53 21.25 -17.24
CA VAL A 161 26.75 19.95 -17.89
C VAL A 161 25.83 18.89 -17.31
N ASP A 162 25.67 18.81 -15.99
CA ASP A 162 24.78 17.88 -15.33
C ASP A 162 23.31 18.17 -15.70
N LYS A 163 22.94 19.45 -15.73
CA LYS A 163 21.62 19.90 -16.13
C LYS A 163 21.30 19.53 -17.59
N ASN A 164 22.26 19.72 -18.50
CA ASN A 164 22.10 19.38 -19.91
C ASN A 164 21.98 17.84 -20.08
N ARG A 165 22.72 17.05 -19.32
CA ARG A 165 22.60 15.57 -19.32
C ARG A 165 21.16 15.13 -19.00
N VAL A 166 20.50 15.76 -18.01
CA VAL A 166 19.10 15.48 -17.71
C VAL A 166 18.19 15.88 -18.86
N LYS A 167 18.40 17.04 -19.49
CA LYS A 167 17.62 17.47 -20.66
C LYS A 167 17.78 16.53 -21.86
N GLU A 168 19.02 16.16 -22.17
CA GLU A 168 19.36 15.27 -23.28
C GLU A 168 18.81 13.86 -23.12
N SER A 169 18.61 13.39 -21.87
CA SER A 169 17.97 12.11 -21.59
C SER A 169 16.51 12.04 -22.05
N ARG A 170 15.85 13.19 -22.25
CA ARG A 170 14.42 13.33 -22.58
C ARG A 170 13.47 12.60 -21.60
N CYS A 171 13.96 12.32 -20.38
CA CYS A 171 13.18 11.66 -19.33
C CYS A 171 12.36 12.64 -18.50
N VAL A 172 12.47 13.92 -18.76
CA VAL A 172 11.58 14.98 -18.29
C VAL A 172 10.94 15.62 -19.51
N SER A 173 9.61 15.68 -19.52
CA SER A 173 8.87 16.30 -20.62
C SER A 173 9.12 17.82 -20.69
N ASP A 174 9.08 18.39 -21.90
CA ASP A 174 9.16 19.84 -22.12
C ASP A 174 7.86 20.59 -21.74
N ASP A 175 6.81 19.85 -21.31
CA ASP A 175 5.56 20.44 -20.81
C ASP A 175 5.85 21.31 -19.58
N SER A 176 5.11 22.43 -19.46
CA SER A 176 5.26 23.38 -18.35
C SER A 176 5.06 22.75 -16.96
N ASP A 177 4.26 21.68 -16.87
CA ASP A 177 4.02 20.97 -15.63
C ASP A 177 5.13 19.97 -15.27
N ALA A 178 6.10 19.76 -16.16
CA ALA A 178 7.21 18.82 -15.99
C ALA A 178 8.60 19.49 -16.02
N VAL A 179 8.86 20.40 -16.97
CA VAL A 179 10.19 20.93 -17.26
C VAL A 179 10.87 21.63 -16.07
N TRP A 180 10.09 22.22 -15.18
CA TRP A 180 10.57 22.88 -13.97
C TRP A 180 11.31 21.92 -13.01
N LEU A 181 11.08 20.60 -13.10
CA LEU A 181 11.77 19.60 -12.28
C LEU A 181 13.27 19.64 -12.45
N ILE A 182 13.74 19.93 -13.67
CA ILE A 182 15.19 19.97 -13.99
C ILE A 182 15.86 21.06 -13.14
N ASP A 183 15.31 22.26 -13.13
CA ASP A 183 15.83 23.38 -12.33
C ASP A 183 15.68 23.08 -10.83
N TYR A 184 14.53 22.58 -10.43
CA TYR A 184 14.25 22.19 -9.04
C TYR A 184 15.29 21.21 -8.47
N TRP A 185 15.73 20.23 -9.26
CA TRP A 185 16.76 19.27 -8.82
C TRP A 185 18.16 19.87 -8.86
N CYS A 186 18.50 20.58 -9.94
CA CYS A 186 19.85 21.12 -10.15
C CYS A 186 20.20 22.29 -9.22
N GLU A 187 19.21 23.00 -8.68
CA GLU A 187 19.42 24.04 -7.67
C GLU A 187 19.80 23.47 -6.26
N LYS A 188 19.54 22.18 -6.04
CA LYS A 188 19.89 21.52 -4.78
C LYS A 188 21.34 21.03 -4.78
N ASP A 189 21.82 20.69 -3.61
CA ASP A 189 22.94 19.76 -3.44
C ASP A 189 22.42 18.32 -3.28
N ILE A 190 23.31 17.33 -3.25
CA ILE A 190 22.90 15.93 -3.08
C ILE A 190 22.14 15.72 -1.76
N ARG A 191 22.49 16.43 -0.69
CA ARG A 191 21.73 16.38 0.56
C ARG A 191 20.28 16.83 0.40
N GLY A 192 20.05 17.89 -0.39
CA GLY A 192 18.71 18.37 -0.72
C GLY A 192 17.90 17.36 -1.53
N LEU A 193 18.56 16.61 -2.42
CA LEU A 193 17.94 15.52 -3.19
C LEU A 193 17.60 14.31 -2.28
N ILE A 194 18.48 13.96 -1.34
CA ILE A 194 18.15 12.92 -0.34
C ILE A 194 16.90 13.28 0.44
N LYS A 195 16.72 14.54 0.83
CA LYS A 195 15.58 15.00 1.63
C LYS A 195 14.27 15.06 0.86
N MET A 196 14.28 15.03 -0.46
CA MET A 196 13.05 15.14 -1.26
C MET A 196 12.83 13.94 -2.19
N PRO A 197 13.52 13.76 -3.33
CA PRO A 197 13.28 12.62 -4.22
C PRO A 197 13.39 11.27 -3.53
N PHE A 198 14.37 11.08 -2.63
CA PHE A 198 14.67 9.77 -2.05
C PHE A 198 13.98 9.48 -0.70
N SER A 199 13.23 10.45 -0.15
CA SER A 199 12.55 10.28 1.14
C SER A 199 11.15 10.89 1.17
N ARG A 200 11.02 12.21 1.35
CA ARG A 200 9.72 12.86 1.53
C ARG A 200 8.76 12.65 0.35
N HIS A 201 9.26 12.63 -0.87
CA HIS A 201 8.47 12.39 -2.08
C HIS A 201 7.79 11.01 -2.04
N TRP A 202 8.53 9.99 -1.62
CA TRP A 202 7.96 8.66 -1.41
C TRP A 202 6.83 8.69 -0.38
N ILE A 203 7.06 9.30 0.79
CA ILE A 203 6.06 9.37 1.87
C ILE A 203 4.76 10.00 1.34
N MET A 204 4.84 11.14 0.66
CA MET A 204 3.67 11.86 0.18
C MET A 204 2.83 11.03 -0.81
N HIS A 205 3.49 10.39 -1.76
CA HIS A 205 2.80 9.57 -2.76
C HIS A 205 2.26 8.27 -2.18
N ILE A 206 3.01 7.60 -1.30
CA ILE A 206 2.57 6.33 -0.71
C ILE A 206 1.42 6.56 0.29
N GLU A 207 1.42 7.65 1.05
CA GLU A 207 0.24 8.04 1.84
C GLU A 207 -0.98 8.30 0.96
N ALA A 208 -0.79 8.92 -0.19
CA ALA A 208 -1.87 9.12 -1.15
C ALA A 208 -2.36 7.77 -1.73
N MET A 209 -1.45 6.85 -2.04
CA MET A 209 -1.80 5.48 -2.46
C MET A 209 -2.61 4.75 -1.37
N CYS A 210 -2.26 4.87 -0.10
CA CYS A 210 -3.04 4.31 1.01
C CYS A 210 -4.47 4.87 1.03
N ARG A 211 -4.65 6.19 0.83
CA ARG A 211 -5.98 6.81 0.74
C ARG A 211 -6.79 6.30 -0.45
N ILE A 212 -6.15 6.18 -1.62
CA ILE A 212 -6.77 5.60 -2.83
C ILE A 212 -7.23 4.18 -2.53
N LYS A 213 -6.35 3.36 -1.98
CA LYS A 213 -6.61 1.99 -1.56
C LYS A 213 -7.84 1.90 -0.63
N ASP A 214 -7.86 2.70 0.43
CA ASP A 214 -8.94 2.69 1.43
C ASP A 214 -10.28 3.09 0.80
N LYS A 215 -10.26 4.07 -0.11
CA LYS A 215 -11.46 4.48 -0.86
C LYS A 215 -11.98 3.38 -1.78
N LEU A 216 -11.09 2.71 -2.51
CA LEU A 216 -11.44 1.58 -3.37
C LEU A 216 -12.04 0.42 -2.57
N CYS A 217 -11.43 0.07 -1.42
CA CYS A 217 -11.99 -0.91 -0.48
C CYS A 217 -13.39 -0.50 0.00
N SER A 218 -13.57 0.76 0.36
CA SER A 218 -14.87 1.29 0.79
C SER A 218 -15.93 1.19 -0.30
N ILE A 219 -15.58 1.48 -1.55
CA ILE A 219 -16.48 1.34 -2.71
C ILE A 219 -16.83 -0.13 -2.94
N ALA A 220 -15.84 -1.02 -2.94
CA ALA A 220 -16.04 -2.45 -3.18
C ALA A 220 -16.93 -3.11 -2.13
N ARG A 221 -16.89 -2.64 -0.87
CA ARG A 221 -17.77 -3.16 0.19
C ARG A 221 -19.22 -2.75 0.08
N LYS A 222 -19.52 -1.67 -0.67
CA LYS A 222 -20.91 -1.28 -0.91
C LYS A 222 -21.61 -2.34 -1.74
N GLY A 223 -22.59 -3.01 -1.16
CA GLY A 223 -23.34 -4.08 -1.81
C GLY A 223 -22.75 -5.49 -1.64
N ALA A 224 -21.55 -5.64 -1.08
CA ALA A 224 -21.03 -6.95 -0.71
C ALA A 224 -21.70 -7.47 0.56
N ASP A 225 -21.76 -8.82 0.71
CA ASP A 225 -22.23 -9.46 1.94
C ASP A 225 -21.31 -9.02 3.11
N PRO A 226 -21.86 -8.37 4.14
CA PRO A 226 -21.07 -7.86 5.25
C PRO A 226 -20.57 -8.95 6.23
N ILE A 227 -20.90 -10.23 5.96
CA ILE A 227 -20.43 -11.37 6.76
C ILE A 227 -19.31 -12.08 6.00
N ALA A 228 -18.14 -12.16 6.62
CA ALA A 228 -17.00 -12.90 6.08
C ALA A 228 -17.25 -14.40 5.96
N ARG A 229 -16.43 -15.11 5.17
CA ARG A 229 -16.44 -16.57 5.08
C ARG A 229 -16.21 -17.24 6.45
N CYS A 230 -15.37 -16.66 7.31
CA CYS A 230 -15.14 -17.15 8.69
C CYS A 230 -16.31 -16.85 9.66
N GLY A 231 -17.33 -16.10 9.27
CA GLY A 231 -18.45 -15.71 10.12
C GLY A 231 -18.29 -14.34 10.80
N LEU A 232 -17.12 -13.69 10.70
CA LEU A 232 -16.92 -12.34 11.23
C LEU A 232 -17.86 -11.35 10.55
N SER A 233 -18.48 -10.49 11.33
CA SER A 233 -19.20 -9.34 10.78
C SER A 233 -18.21 -8.25 10.35
N CYS A 234 -17.85 -8.23 9.06
CA CYS A 234 -16.96 -7.21 8.50
C CYS A 234 -17.53 -5.79 8.63
N ARG A 235 -18.87 -5.64 8.64
CA ARG A 235 -19.53 -4.36 8.87
C ARG A 235 -19.18 -3.75 10.24
N HIS A 236 -18.97 -4.59 11.23
CA HIS A 236 -18.69 -4.21 12.61
C HIS A 236 -17.23 -4.45 13.01
N CYS A 237 -16.34 -4.67 12.05
CA CYS A 237 -14.92 -4.81 12.31
C CYS A 237 -14.27 -3.42 12.43
N PHE A 238 -13.45 -3.20 13.46
CA PHE A 238 -12.71 -1.94 13.63
C PHE A 238 -11.70 -1.68 12.49
N LEU A 239 -11.25 -2.74 11.81
CA LEU A 239 -10.37 -2.67 10.64
C LEU A 239 -11.11 -2.47 9.32
N ARG A 240 -12.45 -2.33 9.33
CA ARG A 240 -13.30 -2.33 8.12
C ARG A 240 -12.90 -1.30 7.07
N GLU A 241 -12.31 -0.18 7.50
CA GLU A 241 -11.95 0.89 6.58
C GLU A 241 -10.67 0.58 5.79
N TRP A 242 -9.85 -0.35 6.30
CA TRP A 242 -8.56 -0.71 5.73
C TRP A 242 -8.58 -1.95 4.84
N PHE A 243 -9.64 -2.76 4.92
CA PHE A 243 -9.74 -4.02 4.20
C PHE A 243 -11.01 -4.10 3.35
N GLY A 244 -10.87 -4.63 2.14
CA GLY A 244 -12.01 -4.88 1.25
C GLY A 244 -12.89 -6.04 1.69
N GLY A 245 -12.32 -7.00 2.45
CA GLY A 245 -13.00 -8.20 2.92
C GLY A 245 -13.00 -9.34 1.91
N CYS A 246 -13.15 -10.58 2.40
CA CYS A 246 -13.02 -11.80 1.59
C CYS A 246 -14.18 -12.05 0.61
N ARG A 247 -15.19 -11.18 0.59
CA ARG A 247 -16.31 -11.26 -0.34
C ARG A 247 -16.27 -10.20 -1.44
N THR A 248 -15.16 -9.50 -1.55
CA THR A 248 -14.91 -8.52 -2.60
C THR A 248 -13.68 -8.93 -3.42
N ALA A 249 -13.51 -8.31 -4.58
CA ALA A 249 -12.28 -8.44 -5.37
C ALA A 249 -11.04 -7.89 -4.62
N TYR A 250 -11.27 -7.06 -3.61
CA TYR A 250 -10.24 -6.46 -2.73
C TYR A 250 -10.06 -7.28 -1.45
N ASN A 251 -9.73 -8.55 -1.60
CA ASN A 251 -9.52 -9.46 -0.48
C ASN A 251 -8.16 -9.18 0.19
N THR A 252 -8.14 -8.18 1.04
CA THR A 252 -6.93 -7.69 1.71
C THR A 252 -6.95 -7.93 3.22
N CYS A 253 -7.71 -8.92 3.70
CA CYS A 253 -7.62 -9.30 5.11
C CYS A 253 -6.23 -9.93 5.41
N SER A 254 -5.78 -9.83 6.67
CA SER A 254 -4.45 -10.29 7.09
C SER A 254 -4.16 -11.74 6.69
N ASP A 255 -5.14 -12.61 6.84
CA ASP A 255 -5.01 -14.02 6.47
C ASP A 255 -4.74 -14.23 4.97
N ALA A 256 -5.41 -13.44 4.11
CA ALA A 256 -5.15 -13.50 2.68
C ALA A 256 -3.76 -12.93 2.35
N LEU A 257 -3.36 -11.82 2.97
CA LEU A 257 -2.06 -11.20 2.72
C LEU A 257 -0.89 -12.07 3.20
N ASN A 258 -1.08 -12.83 4.28
CA ASN A 258 -0.06 -13.71 4.84
C ASN A 258 -0.03 -15.11 4.20
N SER A 259 -1.04 -15.47 3.39
CA SER A 259 -1.07 -16.75 2.68
C SER A 259 -0.16 -16.74 1.45
N PRO A 260 0.53 -17.83 1.11
CA PRO A 260 1.43 -17.88 -0.04
C PRO A 260 0.75 -17.55 -1.38
N ASP A 261 -0.49 -18.01 -1.55
CA ASP A 261 -1.33 -17.77 -2.72
C ASP A 261 -2.18 -16.49 -2.64
N ARG A 262 -2.00 -15.71 -1.55
CA ARG A 262 -2.78 -14.49 -1.28
C ARG A 262 -4.29 -14.72 -1.18
N VAL A 263 -4.69 -15.93 -0.84
CA VAL A 263 -6.10 -16.28 -0.61
C VAL A 263 -6.27 -16.73 0.83
N CYS A 264 -7.30 -16.22 1.51
CA CYS A 264 -7.60 -16.64 2.88
C CYS A 264 -7.93 -18.15 2.92
N PRO A 265 -7.25 -18.96 3.76
CA PRO A 265 -7.50 -20.40 3.87
C PRO A 265 -8.96 -20.77 4.17
N ASN A 266 -9.68 -19.94 4.93
CA ASN A 266 -11.11 -20.15 5.16
C ASN A 266 -11.92 -19.98 3.86
N THR A 267 -11.55 -19.02 3.01
CA THR A 267 -12.21 -18.82 1.70
C THR A 267 -11.96 -20.01 0.79
N SER A 268 -10.72 -20.48 0.66
CA SER A 268 -10.36 -21.64 -0.14
C SER A 268 -11.08 -22.91 0.37
N CYS A 269 -11.12 -23.10 1.68
CA CYS A 269 -11.81 -24.25 2.31
C CYS A 269 -13.32 -24.22 2.03
N CYS A 270 -13.97 -23.07 2.18
CA CYS A 270 -15.40 -22.93 1.89
C CYS A 270 -15.70 -23.19 0.41
N ALA A 271 -14.87 -22.68 -0.50
CA ALA A 271 -15.00 -22.92 -1.94
C ALA A 271 -14.87 -24.41 -2.28
N GLY A 272 -13.86 -25.10 -1.70
CA GLY A 272 -13.64 -26.53 -1.89
C GLY A 272 -14.77 -27.40 -1.34
N LYS A 273 -15.48 -26.95 -0.30
CA LYS A 273 -16.65 -27.64 0.28
C LYS A 273 -17.97 -27.23 -0.36
N GLY A 274 -18.00 -26.25 -1.27
CA GLY A 274 -19.22 -25.71 -1.88
C GLY A 274 -20.16 -25.01 -0.90
N ILE A 275 -19.64 -24.44 0.21
CA ILE A 275 -20.41 -23.75 1.24
C ILE A 275 -20.17 -22.25 1.22
N ASP A 276 -21.18 -21.47 1.65
CA ASP A 276 -21.10 -20.01 1.66
C ASP A 276 -20.16 -19.48 2.75
N GLY A 277 -20.03 -20.16 3.86
CA GLY A 277 -19.11 -19.80 4.94
C GLY A 277 -18.93 -20.88 5.98
N CYS A 278 -17.96 -20.68 6.88
CA CYS A 278 -17.64 -21.63 7.95
C CYS A 278 -18.84 -21.94 8.86
N TYR A 279 -19.82 -21.06 8.94
CA TYR A 279 -21.06 -21.26 9.69
C TYR A 279 -21.96 -22.38 9.11
N GLU A 280 -21.70 -22.86 7.89
CA GLU A 280 -22.36 -24.03 7.30
C GLU A 280 -21.55 -25.33 7.48
N CYS A 281 -20.31 -25.22 7.97
CA CYS A 281 -19.40 -26.35 8.11
C CYS A 281 -19.61 -27.08 9.43
N ASP A 282 -19.85 -28.42 9.40
CA ASP A 282 -20.04 -29.23 10.60
C ASP A 282 -18.79 -29.32 11.50
N GLU A 283 -17.60 -29.20 10.88
CA GLU A 283 -16.32 -29.25 11.60
C GLU A 283 -15.90 -27.88 12.17
N MET A 284 -16.71 -26.84 12.02
CA MET A 284 -16.32 -25.46 12.30
C MET A 284 -15.87 -25.25 13.75
N LYS A 285 -16.54 -25.92 14.71
CA LYS A 285 -16.27 -25.75 16.14
C LYS A 285 -14.83 -26.09 16.50
N ASP A 286 -14.30 -27.16 15.94
CA ASP A 286 -12.96 -27.68 16.24
C ASP A 286 -11.93 -27.29 15.16
N CYS A 287 -12.35 -26.45 14.19
CA CYS A 287 -11.50 -26.03 13.08
C CYS A 287 -10.35 -25.15 13.56
N LYS A 288 -9.15 -25.44 13.03
CA LYS A 288 -7.91 -24.64 13.25
C LYS A 288 -7.27 -24.22 11.92
N LYS A 289 -8.08 -23.89 10.90
CA LYS A 289 -7.60 -23.44 9.59
C LYS A 289 -7.77 -21.94 9.41
N GLY A 290 -6.79 -21.30 8.79
CA GLY A 290 -6.83 -19.89 8.47
C GLY A 290 -7.10 -19.04 9.71
N PHE A 291 -8.09 -18.18 9.66
CA PHE A 291 -8.45 -17.30 10.77
C PHE A 291 -8.77 -18.04 12.08
N TYR A 292 -9.16 -19.32 12.01
CA TYR A 292 -9.43 -20.14 13.19
C TYR A 292 -8.19 -20.82 13.77
N ALA A 293 -6.99 -20.56 13.23
CA ALA A 293 -5.72 -21.03 13.76
C ALA A 293 -5.12 -20.11 14.84
N TYR A 294 -5.62 -18.87 14.93
CA TYR A 294 -5.13 -17.92 15.93
C TYR A 294 -5.70 -18.20 17.32
N ASP A 295 -4.98 -17.79 18.34
CA ASP A 295 -5.50 -17.69 19.70
C ASP A 295 -6.54 -16.56 19.77
N ASP A 296 -7.42 -16.58 20.74
CA ASP A 296 -8.47 -15.56 20.99
C ASP A 296 -9.51 -15.39 19.86
N ILE A 297 -9.76 -16.45 19.11
CA ILE A 297 -10.68 -16.43 17.96
C ILE A 297 -12.10 -16.87 18.29
N GLU A 298 -12.36 -17.30 19.53
CA GLU A 298 -13.61 -17.91 19.94
C GLU A 298 -14.83 -16.97 19.77
N ALA A 299 -14.62 -15.65 19.88
CA ALA A 299 -15.64 -14.65 19.57
C ALA A 299 -16.16 -14.77 18.12
N ILE A 300 -15.28 -15.05 17.16
CA ILE A 300 -15.65 -15.19 15.74
C ILE A 300 -16.33 -16.52 15.47
N LYS A 301 -15.88 -17.60 16.13
CA LYS A 301 -16.59 -18.89 16.11
C LYS A 301 -17.98 -18.76 16.74
N ALA A 302 -18.14 -17.97 17.80
CA ALA A 302 -19.44 -17.68 18.40
C ALA A 302 -20.37 -16.97 17.40
N MET A 303 -19.87 -15.97 16.65
CA MET A 303 -20.63 -15.34 15.57
C MET A 303 -21.03 -16.36 14.49
N ALA A 304 -20.12 -17.23 14.08
CA ALA A 304 -20.40 -18.27 13.08
C ALA A 304 -21.47 -19.26 13.58
N MET A 305 -21.41 -19.69 14.85
CA MET A 305 -22.44 -20.53 15.46
C MET A 305 -23.78 -19.81 15.57
N PHE A 306 -23.78 -18.54 15.91
CA PHE A 306 -24.97 -17.73 15.95
C PHE A 306 -25.63 -17.61 14.57
N ILE A 307 -24.82 -17.39 13.50
CA ILE A 307 -25.32 -17.38 12.13
C ILE A 307 -25.96 -18.71 11.76
N ARG A 308 -25.32 -19.83 12.10
CA ARG A 308 -25.86 -21.18 11.85
C ARG A 308 -27.22 -21.38 12.47
N LYS A 309 -27.44 -20.82 13.66
CA LYS A 309 -28.69 -20.99 14.42
C LYS A 309 -29.78 -20.00 14.03
N TYR A 310 -29.42 -18.73 13.75
CA TYR A 310 -30.36 -17.62 13.60
C TYR A 310 -30.23 -16.87 12.27
N GLY A 311 -29.23 -17.16 11.47
CA GLY A 311 -28.98 -16.53 10.19
C GLY A 311 -28.20 -15.22 10.25
N LYS A 312 -27.65 -14.80 9.10
CA LYS A 312 -26.81 -13.61 8.93
C LYS A 312 -27.53 -12.30 9.33
N LYS A 313 -28.79 -12.15 8.92
CA LYS A 313 -29.58 -10.94 9.20
C LYS A 313 -29.73 -10.71 10.70
N GLU A 314 -29.94 -11.77 11.45
CA GLU A 314 -30.10 -11.67 12.90
C GLU A 314 -28.76 -11.34 13.58
N LEU A 315 -27.63 -11.92 13.10
CA LEU A 315 -26.32 -11.51 13.62
C LEU A 315 -26.10 -10.02 13.41
N LEU A 316 -26.37 -9.48 12.22
CA LEU A 316 -26.16 -8.06 11.92
C LEU A 316 -26.98 -7.17 12.87
N LYS A 317 -28.25 -7.48 13.10
CA LYS A 317 -29.09 -6.72 14.05
C LYS A 317 -28.56 -6.82 15.50
N THR A 318 -28.10 -7.99 15.90
CA THR A 318 -27.53 -8.21 17.24
C THR A 318 -26.24 -7.43 17.41
N MET A 319 -25.39 -7.40 16.38
CA MET A 319 -24.17 -6.62 16.39
C MET A 319 -24.44 -5.10 16.36
N ASP A 320 -25.44 -4.62 15.62
CA ASP A 320 -25.87 -3.22 15.67
C ASP A 320 -26.25 -2.81 17.12
N ARG A 321 -27.01 -3.63 17.85
CA ARG A 321 -27.36 -3.38 19.27
C ARG A 321 -26.15 -3.42 20.22
N LEU A 322 -25.22 -4.32 19.99
CA LEU A 322 -23.98 -4.38 20.77
C LEU A 322 -23.14 -3.12 20.54
N HIS A 323 -23.12 -2.58 19.33
CA HIS A 323 -22.42 -1.34 19.02
C HIS A 323 -23.07 -0.08 19.57
N GLU A 324 -24.34 -0.10 19.91
CA GLU A 324 -24.98 0.97 20.69
C GLU A 324 -24.48 1.04 22.14
N LYS A 325 -23.96 -0.10 22.66
CA LYS A 325 -23.52 -0.25 24.04
C LYS A 325 -22.00 -0.19 24.22
N TYR A 326 -21.26 -0.63 23.21
CA TYR A 326 -19.81 -0.84 23.29
C TYR A 326 -19.11 -0.25 22.08
N GLU A 327 -17.89 0.27 22.26
CA GLU A 327 -17.03 0.72 21.17
C GLU A 327 -16.61 -0.44 20.25
N PHE A 328 -16.31 -0.12 18.99
CA PHE A 328 -16.00 -1.11 17.95
C PHE A 328 -14.81 -2.02 18.28
N ASP A 329 -13.78 -1.49 18.89
CA ASP A 329 -12.57 -2.20 19.28
C ASP A 329 -12.77 -3.16 20.47
N LYS A 330 -13.83 -2.95 21.27
CA LYS A 330 -14.12 -3.74 22.47
C LYS A 330 -15.08 -4.89 22.27
N ILE A 331 -15.75 -5.00 21.13
CA ILE A 331 -16.77 -6.05 20.96
C ILE A 331 -16.16 -7.45 21.00
N GLN A 332 -14.96 -7.64 20.49
CA GLN A 332 -14.30 -8.95 20.59
C GLN A 332 -13.95 -9.30 22.04
N GLU A 333 -13.52 -8.31 22.84
CA GLU A 333 -13.30 -8.48 24.28
C GLU A 333 -14.61 -8.80 25.01
N VAL A 334 -15.70 -8.10 24.66
CA VAL A 334 -17.04 -8.34 25.24
C VAL A 334 -17.56 -9.73 24.92
N LEU A 335 -17.33 -10.24 23.72
CA LEU A 335 -17.74 -11.59 23.36
C LEU A 335 -16.88 -12.68 24.02
N GLY A 336 -15.76 -12.27 24.65
CA GLY A 336 -14.89 -13.15 25.44
C GLY A 336 -14.08 -14.15 24.61
N ASN A 337 -13.25 -14.92 25.32
CA ASN A 337 -12.35 -15.90 24.74
C ASN A 337 -12.92 -17.32 24.81
N GLU A 338 -14.18 -17.49 25.22
CA GLU A 338 -14.86 -18.77 25.28
C GLU A 338 -16.08 -18.79 24.33
N LEU A 339 -16.12 -19.79 23.47
CA LEU A 339 -17.17 -19.97 22.47
C LEU A 339 -18.59 -19.94 23.07
N CYS A 340 -18.80 -20.65 24.15
CA CYS A 340 -20.13 -20.76 24.80
C CYS A 340 -20.56 -19.45 25.46
N GLU A 341 -19.62 -18.68 25.99
CA GLU A 341 -19.87 -17.39 26.60
C GLU A 341 -20.23 -16.35 25.52
N GLY A 342 -19.41 -16.24 24.46
CA GLY A 342 -19.69 -15.36 23.34
C GLY A 342 -21.05 -15.64 22.69
N LEU A 343 -21.42 -16.91 22.54
CA LEU A 343 -22.72 -17.29 22.00
C LEU A 343 -23.87 -16.84 22.93
N LYS A 344 -23.76 -17.02 24.24
CA LYS A 344 -24.76 -16.57 25.22
C LYS A 344 -24.93 -15.04 25.17
N ILE A 345 -23.84 -14.29 25.06
CA ILE A 345 -23.88 -12.82 24.96
C ILE A 345 -24.60 -12.39 23.69
N LEU A 346 -24.31 -13.02 22.55
CA LEU A 346 -25.04 -12.79 21.31
C LEU A 346 -26.53 -13.12 21.45
N GLU A 347 -26.87 -14.25 22.06
CA GLU A 347 -28.25 -14.69 22.26
C GLU A 347 -29.03 -13.77 23.22
N SER A 348 -28.41 -13.27 24.27
CA SER A 348 -29.04 -12.32 25.22
C SER A 348 -29.28 -10.93 24.64
N ASN A 349 -28.58 -10.56 23.58
CA ASN A 349 -28.76 -9.30 22.85
C ASN A 349 -29.56 -9.47 21.55
N ARG A 350 -30.06 -10.66 21.27
CA ARG A 350 -31.03 -10.92 20.22
C ARG A 350 -32.38 -10.29 20.60
N GLY A 351 -33.00 -9.53 19.72
CA GLY A 351 -34.25 -8.85 19.95
C GLY A 351 -35.41 -9.49 19.24
#